data_e0595ea28aacb13b91faf4b4c6a7902e
#
_entry.id   e0595ea28aacb13b91faf4b4c6a7902e
#
_cell.length_a   1.000
_cell.length_b   1.000
_cell.length_c   1.000
_cell.angle_alpha   90.00
_cell.angle_beta   90.00
_cell.angle_gamma   90.00
#
_symmetry.space_group_name_H-M   'P 1'
#
loop_
_entity.id
_entity.type
_entity.pdbx_description
1 polymer ?
#
loop_
_entity_poly.entity_id
_entity_poly.type
_entity_poly.pdbx_seq_one_letter_code
_entity_poly.pdbx_strand_id
1 'polypeptide(L)'
;MNDTHIKLQLWDTGGQEFVMSLLPFYFSGASGGVLVYDITNRNTYTSLDYWLKQIRQNAGNIPVVLAGNKIDIADQRKVTTEEAKIYAVEKKLLYLETSAKTGVSVPDLFEGLVKVILEIDDKKSKKEQPQQDTEEFSFWQKG
;
A
#
# COMPACT_ATOMS: atom_id res chain seq x y z
N MET A 1 7.26 2.24 -25.30
CA MET A 1 6.36 2.17 -24.10
C MET A 1 5.99 0.71 -23.95
N ASN A 2 6.42 0.09 -22.86
CA ASN A 2 6.02 -1.30 -22.61
C ASN A 2 4.60 -1.25 -22.03
N ASP A 3 3.64 -1.73 -22.81
CA ASP A 3 2.27 -1.96 -22.33
C ASP A 3 2.29 -3.14 -21.35
N THR A 4 2.42 -2.83 -20.07
CA THR A 4 2.34 -3.84 -19.02
C THR A 4 0.90 -3.95 -18.55
N HIS A 5 0.26 -5.06 -18.88
CA HIS A 5 -1.07 -5.38 -18.38
C HIS A 5 -0.99 -5.93 -16.96
N ILE A 6 -1.65 -5.28 -16.02
CA ILE A 6 -1.69 -5.69 -14.62
C ILE A 6 -3.11 -6.10 -14.26
N LYS A 7 -3.26 -7.30 -13.72
CA LYS A 7 -4.51 -7.79 -13.16
C LYS A 7 -4.50 -7.59 -11.64
N LEU A 8 -5.39 -6.75 -11.14
CA LEU A 8 -5.62 -6.63 -9.71
C LEU A 8 -6.67 -7.63 -9.24
N GLN A 9 -6.34 -8.37 -8.21
CA GLN A 9 -7.29 -9.19 -7.46
C GLN A 9 -7.52 -8.52 -6.11
N LEU A 10 -8.73 -8.01 -5.91
CA LEU A 10 -9.11 -7.29 -4.71
C LEU A 10 -9.84 -8.22 -3.74
N TRP A 11 -9.41 -8.19 -2.49
CA TRP A 11 -10.03 -8.93 -1.40
C TRP A 11 -10.60 -7.93 -0.40
N ASP A 12 -11.93 -7.85 -0.35
CA ASP A 12 -12.62 -7.07 0.66
C ASP A 12 -12.74 -7.89 1.94
N THR A 13 -12.10 -7.40 3.01
CA THR A 13 -12.08 -8.12 4.29
C THR A 13 -13.32 -7.85 5.14
N GLY A 14 -14.12 -6.84 4.77
CA GLY A 14 -15.24 -6.38 5.61
C GLY A 14 -14.80 -5.89 7.00
N GLY A 15 -15.58 -5.03 7.63
CA GLY A 15 -15.26 -4.46 8.94
C GLY A 15 -15.86 -5.22 10.13
N GLN A 16 -16.31 -6.46 9.96
CA GLN A 16 -17.02 -7.18 11.00
C GLN A 16 -16.09 -8.12 11.79
N GLU A 17 -16.33 -8.24 13.10
CA GLU A 17 -15.58 -9.09 14.03
C GLU A 17 -15.46 -10.56 13.59
N PHE A 18 -16.44 -11.05 12.85
CA PHE A 18 -16.46 -12.38 12.27
C PHE A 18 -15.23 -12.67 11.38
N VAL A 19 -14.67 -11.65 10.74
CA VAL A 19 -13.55 -11.79 9.79
C VAL A 19 -12.21 -11.85 10.50
N MET A 20 -12.12 -11.47 11.78
CA MET A 20 -10.85 -11.34 12.51
C MET A 20 -10.05 -12.65 12.56
N SER A 21 -10.71 -13.78 12.72
CA SER A 21 -10.06 -15.11 12.74
C SER A 21 -9.54 -15.53 11.36
N LEU A 22 -10.05 -14.93 10.29
CA LEU A 22 -9.69 -15.21 8.90
C LEU A 22 -8.66 -14.21 8.34
N LEU A 23 -8.36 -13.12 9.05
CA LEU A 23 -7.41 -12.10 8.60
C LEU A 23 -6.05 -12.67 8.20
N PRO A 24 -5.42 -13.59 8.96
CA PRO A 24 -4.16 -14.19 8.54
C PRO A 24 -4.24 -14.86 7.18
N PHE A 25 -5.36 -15.50 6.87
CA PHE A 25 -5.59 -16.16 5.60
C PHE A 25 -5.74 -15.16 4.45
N TYR A 26 -6.51 -14.08 4.65
CA TYR A 26 -6.71 -13.03 3.64
C TYR A 26 -5.46 -12.21 3.39
N PHE A 27 -4.68 -11.92 4.43
CA PHE A 27 -3.49 -11.08 4.33
C PHE A 27 -2.25 -11.84 3.83
N SER A 28 -2.22 -13.14 3.99
CA SER A 28 -1.11 -13.97 3.52
C SER A 28 -0.95 -13.87 2.00
N GLY A 29 0.25 -13.49 1.55
CA GLY A 29 0.56 -13.35 0.13
C GLY A 29 0.02 -12.08 -0.54
N ALA A 30 -0.57 -11.14 0.21
CA ALA A 30 -0.97 -9.85 -0.33
C ALA A 30 0.25 -9.04 -0.79
N SER A 31 0.16 -8.44 -1.99
CA SER A 31 1.22 -7.58 -2.55
C SER A 31 1.11 -6.13 -2.09
N GLY A 32 -0.06 -5.71 -1.63
CA GLY A 32 -0.32 -4.38 -1.12
C GLY A 32 -1.62 -4.32 -0.33
N GLY A 33 -1.86 -3.23 0.37
CA GLY A 33 -3.05 -3.02 1.17
C GLY A 33 -3.63 -1.61 1.00
N VAL A 34 -4.93 -1.50 1.17
CA VAL A 34 -5.64 -0.23 1.30
C VAL A 34 -6.23 -0.14 2.70
N LEU A 35 -5.85 0.89 3.41
CA LEU A 35 -6.34 1.20 4.75
C LEU A 35 -7.33 2.35 4.64
N VAL A 36 -8.59 2.13 4.99
CA VAL A 36 -9.67 3.09 4.77
C VAL A 36 -10.20 3.60 6.10
N TYR A 37 -10.39 4.91 6.21
CA TYR A 37 -11.15 5.53 7.28
C TYR A 37 -12.22 6.48 6.71
N ASP A 38 -13.23 6.76 7.50
CA ASP A 38 -14.30 7.69 7.19
C ASP A 38 -13.97 9.06 7.78
N ILE A 39 -13.82 10.07 6.93
CA ILE A 39 -13.47 11.43 7.38
C ILE A 39 -14.52 12.05 8.32
N THR A 40 -15.73 11.52 8.34
CA THR A 40 -16.84 11.96 9.18
C THR A 40 -16.97 11.17 10.49
N ASN A 41 -16.16 10.11 10.65
CA ASN A 41 -16.21 9.24 11.82
C ASN A 41 -14.83 9.06 12.46
N ARG A 42 -14.59 9.79 13.54
CA ARG A 42 -13.31 9.79 14.26
C ARG A 42 -12.85 8.40 14.71
N ASN A 43 -13.79 7.52 15.09
CA ASN A 43 -13.45 6.18 15.57
C ASN A 43 -12.77 5.34 14.48
N THR A 44 -13.13 5.51 13.22
CA THR A 44 -12.48 4.80 12.12
C THR A 44 -11.03 5.24 11.93
N TYR A 45 -10.74 6.51 12.19
CA TYR A 45 -9.38 7.04 12.15
C TYR A 45 -8.54 6.54 13.33
N THR A 46 -9.07 6.56 14.53
CA THR A 46 -8.34 6.07 15.73
C THR A 46 -8.06 4.58 15.68
N SER A 47 -8.81 3.81 14.89
CA SER A 47 -8.59 2.37 14.68
C SER A 47 -7.46 2.05 13.68
N LEU A 48 -6.91 3.05 12.99
CA LEU A 48 -5.92 2.83 11.92
C LEU A 48 -4.66 2.11 12.40
N ASP A 49 -4.15 2.46 13.58
CA ASP A 49 -2.95 1.81 14.14
C ASP A 49 -3.17 0.32 14.38
N TYR A 50 -4.35 -0.04 14.86
CA TYR A 50 -4.72 -1.43 15.05
C TYR A 50 -4.72 -2.20 13.72
N TRP A 51 -5.38 -1.67 12.69
CA TRP A 51 -5.45 -2.32 11.39
C TRP A 51 -4.10 -2.37 10.67
N LEU A 52 -3.32 -1.30 10.75
CA LEU A 52 -1.96 -1.28 10.19
C LEU A 52 -1.08 -2.34 10.85
N LYS A 53 -1.20 -2.51 12.17
CA LYS A 53 -0.51 -3.56 12.91
C LYS A 53 -0.92 -4.96 12.43
N GLN A 54 -2.23 -5.19 12.20
CA GLN A 54 -2.72 -6.46 11.65
C GLN A 54 -2.13 -6.74 10.26
N ILE A 55 -2.08 -5.75 9.38
CA ILE A 55 -1.45 -5.88 8.07
C ILE A 55 0.03 -6.26 8.22
N ARG A 56 0.78 -5.54 9.07
CA ARG A 56 2.21 -5.79 9.27
C ARG A 56 2.51 -7.17 9.85
N GLN A 57 1.68 -7.65 10.76
CA GLN A 57 1.83 -8.96 11.37
C GLN A 57 1.50 -10.12 10.42
N ASN A 58 0.52 -9.96 9.53
CA ASN A 58 0.01 -11.04 8.68
C ASN A 58 0.50 -11.00 7.23
N ALA A 59 0.81 -9.82 6.71
CA ALA A 59 1.27 -9.62 5.33
C ALA A 59 2.72 -9.10 5.24
N GLY A 60 3.33 -8.74 6.36
CA GLY A 60 4.67 -8.17 6.39
C GLY A 60 4.74 -6.72 5.95
N ASN A 61 5.90 -6.31 5.45
CA ASN A 61 6.16 -4.92 5.07
C ASN A 61 5.74 -4.63 3.63
N ILE A 62 4.49 -4.90 3.30
CA ILE A 62 3.91 -4.58 2.00
C ILE A 62 3.58 -3.09 1.89
N PRO A 63 3.52 -2.51 0.67
CA PRO A 63 2.98 -1.18 0.44
C PRO A 63 1.55 -1.04 0.94
N VAL A 64 1.26 0.04 1.65
CA VAL A 64 -0.09 0.36 2.11
C VAL A 64 -0.42 1.80 1.74
N VAL A 65 -1.61 2.00 1.19
CA VAL A 65 -2.19 3.30 0.90
C VAL A 65 -3.26 3.61 1.92
N LEU A 66 -3.26 4.83 2.44
CA LEU A 66 -4.29 5.35 3.34
C LEU A 66 -5.34 6.13 2.54
N ALA A 67 -6.60 5.75 2.67
CA ALA A 67 -7.73 6.43 2.04
C ALA A 67 -8.63 7.10 3.07
N GLY A 68 -8.75 8.43 3.00
CA GLY A 68 -9.78 9.18 3.71
C GLY A 68 -11.06 9.23 2.86
N ASN A 69 -12.01 8.37 3.16
CA ASN A 69 -13.21 8.21 2.35
C ASN A 69 -14.36 9.11 2.81
N LYS A 70 -15.36 9.27 1.94
CA LYS A 70 -16.57 10.07 2.08
C LYS A 70 -16.37 11.58 1.96
N ILE A 71 -15.44 12.03 1.07
CA ILE A 71 -15.28 13.47 0.82
C ILE A 71 -16.49 14.13 0.19
N ASP A 72 -17.42 13.37 -0.35
CA ASP A 72 -18.73 13.84 -0.85
C ASP A 72 -19.60 14.47 0.25
N ILE A 73 -19.32 14.16 1.52
CA ILE A 73 -19.96 14.76 2.69
C ILE A 73 -18.93 15.45 3.60
N ALA A 74 -17.95 16.15 3.02
CA ALA A 74 -16.88 16.82 3.75
C ALA A 74 -17.35 17.93 4.70
N ASP A 75 -18.58 18.45 4.54
CA ASP A 75 -19.23 19.34 5.48
C ASP A 75 -19.45 18.70 6.86
N GLN A 76 -19.47 17.38 6.94
CA GLN A 76 -19.56 16.61 8.19
C GLN A 76 -18.20 16.09 8.69
N ARG A 77 -17.11 16.59 8.14
CA ARG A 77 -15.74 16.17 8.47
C ARG A 77 -15.43 16.28 9.96
N LYS A 78 -14.83 15.24 10.52
CA LYS A 78 -14.31 15.17 11.90
C LYS A 78 -12.83 14.84 11.98
N VAL A 79 -12.23 14.44 10.89
CA VAL A 79 -10.78 14.20 10.76
C VAL A 79 -10.22 15.14 9.71
N THR A 80 -9.26 15.98 10.10
CA THR A 80 -8.68 16.96 9.18
C THR A 80 -7.76 16.29 8.18
N THR A 81 -7.65 16.89 7.00
CA THR A 81 -6.69 16.43 5.97
C THR A 81 -5.25 16.51 6.49
N GLU A 82 -4.91 17.54 7.25
CA GLU A 82 -3.56 17.75 7.79
C GLU A 82 -3.17 16.67 8.78
N GLU A 83 -4.04 16.30 9.72
CA GLU A 83 -3.72 15.24 10.69
C GLU A 83 -3.54 13.88 10.01
N ALA A 84 -4.35 13.59 8.97
CA ALA A 84 -4.21 12.36 8.20
C ALA A 84 -2.93 12.34 7.36
N LYS A 85 -2.52 13.47 6.79
CA LYS A 85 -1.24 13.60 6.09
C LYS A 85 -0.05 13.36 7.02
N ILE A 86 -0.07 13.95 8.22
CA ILE A 86 0.98 13.74 9.23
C ILE A 86 1.07 12.26 9.58
N TYR A 87 -0.06 11.63 9.88
CA TYR A 87 -0.12 10.20 10.16
C TYR A 87 0.46 9.36 9.02
N ALA A 88 0.08 9.66 7.78
CA ALA A 88 0.57 8.94 6.60
C ALA A 88 2.09 9.07 6.44
N VAL A 89 2.65 10.27 6.65
CA VAL A 89 4.11 10.48 6.60
C VAL A 89 4.81 9.70 7.69
N GLU A 90 4.34 9.75 8.93
CA GLU A 90 4.90 9.00 10.06
C GLU A 90 4.90 7.49 9.84
N LYS A 91 3.83 6.98 9.24
CA LYS A 91 3.68 5.54 8.96
C LYS A 91 4.22 5.11 7.59
N LYS A 92 4.75 6.06 6.79
CA LYS A 92 5.27 5.84 5.43
C LYS A 92 4.20 5.26 4.48
N LEU A 93 3.03 5.86 4.53
CA LEU A 93 1.88 5.50 3.68
C LEU A 93 1.68 6.55 2.59
N LEU A 94 1.27 6.11 1.40
CA LEU A 94 0.67 7.01 0.43
C LEU A 94 -0.73 7.40 0.94
N TYR A 95 -1.12 8.66 0.80
CA TYR A 95 -2.40 9.17 1.28
C TYR A 95 -3.20 9.83 0.16
N LEU A 96 -4.48 9.44 0.05
CA LEU A 96 -5.46 10.11 -0.80
C LEU A 96 -6.80 10.25 -0.07
N GLU A 97 -7.53 11.28 -0.43
CA GLU A 97 -8.95 11.42 -0.05
C GLU A 97 -9.83 10.96 -1.20
N THR A 98 -10.85 10.19 -0.88
CA THR A 98 -11.69 9.50 -1.86
C THR A 98 -13.18 9.66 -1.55
N SER A 99 -14.00 9.45 -2.55
CA SER A 99 -15.42 9.17 -2.39
C SER A 99 -15.77 7.88 -3.14
N ALA A 100 -16.03 6.82 -2.40
CA ALA A 100 -16.55 5.59 -2.99
C ALA A 100 -17.93 5.77 -3.61
N LYS A 101 -18.72 6.74 -3.09
CA LYS A 101 -20.04 7.07 -3.60
C LYS A 101 -19.99 7.70 -4.99
N THR A 102 -19.06 8.64 -5.22
CA THR A 102 -18.95 9.39 -6.48
C THR A 102 -17.86 8.86 -7.41
N GLY A 103 -16.97 8.02 -6.89
CA GLY A 103 -15.80 7.50 -7.61
C GLY A 103 -14.58 8.43 -7.60
N VAL A 104 -14.68 9.61 -7.00
CA VAL A 104 -13.56 10.58 -6.95
C VAL A 104 -12.34 9.98 -6.31
N SER A 105 -11.20 10.06 -7.01
CA SER A 105 -9.87 9.56 -6.60
C SER A 105 -9.79 8.04 -6.33
N VAL A 106 -10.83 7.27 -6.59
CA VAL A 106 -10.79 5.81 -6.41
C VAL A 106 -9.84 5.14 -7.42
N PRO A 107 -9.85 5.46 -8.72
CA PRO A 107 -8.84 4.96 -9.65
C PRO A 107 -7.43 5.35 -9.25
N ASP A 108 -7.20 6.61 -8.86
CA ASP A 108 -5.88 7.12 -8.47
C ASP A 108 -5.31 6.39 -7.25
N LEU A 109 -6.18 5.98 -6.32
CA LEU A 109 -5.82 5.21 -5.14
C LEU A 109 -5.17 3.85 -5.53
N PHE A 110 -5.83 3.11 -6.41
CA PHE A 110 -5.35 1.80 -6.86
C PHE A 110 -4.15 1.93 -7.80
N GLU A 111 -4.13 2.91 -8.69
CA GLU A 111 -2.97 3.19 -9.54
C GLU A 111 -1.74 3.56 -8.71
N GLY A 112 -1.91 4.38 -7.68
CA GLY A 112 -0.83 4.75 -6.77
C GLY A 112 -0.28 3.54 -6.03
N LEU A 113 -1.13 2.65 -5.55
CA LEU A 113 -0.72 1.42 -4.89
C LEU A 113 0.06 0.51 -5.85
N VAL A 114 -0.44 0.30 -7.06
CA VAL A 114 0.22 -0.52 -8.09
C VAL A 114 1.60 0.02 -8.44
N LYS A 115 1.74 1.33 -8.62
CA LYS A 115 3.03 1.97 -8.90
C LYS A 115 4.05 1.66 -7.81
N VAL A 116 3.66 1.80 -6.54
CA VAL A 116 4.56 1.50 -5.40
C VAL A 116 4.94 0.02 -5.37
N ILE A 117 4.00 -0.90 -5.61
CA ILE A 117 4.27 -2.33 -5.68
C ILE A 117 5.32 -2.64 -6.76
N LEU A 118 5.12 -2.12 -7.97
CA LEU A 118 6.04 -2.35 -9.10
C LEU A 118 7.43 -1.77 -8.85
N GLU A 119 7.54 -0.59 -8.26
CA GLU A 119 8.83 0.02 -7.90
C GLU A 119 9.61 -0.83 -6.89
N ILE A 120 8.93 -1.48 -5.96
CA ILE A 120 9.56 -2.37 -4.99
C ILE A 120 10.04 -3.65 -5.66
N ASP A 121 9.24 -4.23 -6.55
CA ASP A 121 9.60 -5.45 -7.27
C ASP A 121 10.78 -5.21 -8.19
N ASP A 122 10.83 -4.09 -8.89
CA ASP A 122 11.96 -3.68 -9.73
C ASP A 122 13.25 -3.53 -8.91
N LYS A 123 13.16 -2.94 -7.71
CA LYS A 123 14.31 -2.79 -6.82
C LYS A 123 14.82 -4.12 -6.27
N LYS A 124 13.92 -5.06 -5.99
CA LYS A 124 14.28 -6.42 -5.56
C LYS A 124 14.96 -7.17 -6.69
N SER A 125 14.39 -7.16 -7.90
CA SER A 125 14.94 -7.83 -9.07
C SER A 125 16.35 -7.34 -9.43
N LYS A 126 16.64 -6.04 -9.27
CA LYS A 126 17.97 -5.48 -9.49
C LYS A 126 18.98 -5.85 -8.40
N LYS A 127 18.54 -6.15 -7.17
CA LYS A 127 19.42 -6.60 -6.09
C LYS A 127 19.74 -8.09 -6.15
N GLU A 128 18.86 -8.88 -6.77
CA GLU A 128 19.03 -10.33 -6.95
C GLU A 128 19.83 -10.70 -8.19
N GLN A 129 20.11 -9.75 -9.10
CA GLN A 129 21.11 -9.97 -10.13
C GLN A 129 22.50 -9.90 -9.46
N PRO A 130 23.27 -11.02 -9.42
CA PRO A 130 24.65 -10.94 -8.95
C PRO A 130 25.35 -9.91 -9.83
N GLN A 131 26.04 -8.96 -9.19
CA GLN A 131 27.08 -8.23 -9.88
C GLN A 131 27.97 -9.31 -10.52
N GLN A 132 27.92 -9.39 -11.84
CA GLN A 132 28.99 -10.03 -12.56
C GLN A 132 30.20 -9.13 -12.27
N ASP A 133 30.94 -9.51 -11.25
CA ASP A 133 32.32 -9.09 -11.14
C ASP A 133 32.95 -9.52 -12.43
N THR A 134 33.21 -8.57 -13.30
CA THR A 134 34.14 -8.72 -14.36
C THR A 134 35.49 -8.91 -13.67
N GLU A 135 35.80 -10.15 -13.31
CA GLU A 135 37.16 -10.53 -13.02
C GLU A 135 37.93 -10.26 -14.31
N GLU A 136 38.62 -9.16 -14.36
CA GLU A 136 39.68 -8.92 -15.30
C GLU A 136 40.73 -10.00 -15.07
N PHE A 137 40.66 -11.08 -15.85
CA PHE A 137 41.73 -12.01 -15.97
C PHE A 137 42.90 -11.30 -16.69
N SER A 138 43.77 -10.71 -15.92
CA SER A 138 45.06 -10.25 -16.41
C SER A 138 45.92 -11.49 -16.75
N PHE A 139 45.96 -11.85 -18.02
CA PHE A 139 46.90 -12.82 -18.52
C PHE A 139 48.33 -12.22 -18.49
N TRP A 140 49.14 -12.72 -17.56
CA TRP A 140 50.59 -12.50 -17.61
C TRP A 140 51.18 -13.38 -18.70
N GLN A 141 51.49 -12.83 -19.86
CA GLN A 141 52.44 -13.46 -20.76
C GLN A 141 53.84 -13.21 -20.21
N LYS A 142 54.48 -14.28 -19.71
CA LYS A 142 55.94 -14.30 -19.60
C LYS A 142 56.51 -14.54 -20.97
N GLY A 143 57.19 -13.54 -21.54
CA GLY A 143 58.14 -13.68 -22.59
C GLY A 143 59.42 -14.36 -22.16
#